data_4a9d43ae7682a8618b1b732d13901581
#
_entry.id   4a9d43ae7682a8618b1b732d13901581
#
_cell.length_a   1.000
_cell.length_b   1.000
_cell.length_c   1.000
_cell.angle_alpha   90.00
_cell.angle_beta   90.00
_cell.angle_gamma   90.00
#
_symmetry.space_group_name_H-M   'P 1'
#
loop_
_entity.id
_entity.type
_entity.pdbx_description
1 polymer ?
#
loop_
_entity_poly.entity_id
_entity_poly.type
_entity_poly.pdbx_seq_one_letter_code
_entity_poly.pdbx_strand_id
1 'polypeptide(L)'
;MGVAIYTRVSTGSQTTENQLRELETVAERHGWQVVAEFTDEGISGAKGRDQRPGLNSLMEGVMRRDFDKVMAWSVDRLGRSLSDLLSVMGELKAKGVDLYLHQQSLDTSTPAGKAMFQMLGVFSEFEREIIRERVNSGLARAKAQGKKLGRPRRDTPKRLAAIRKLRKQGIGINKIASKLSIGVSVVQRVLSSNP
;
A
#
# COMPACT_ATOMS: atom_id res chain seq x y z
N MET A 1 -3.56 -1.34 -31.97
CA MET A 1 -3.11 -1.15 -30.59
C MET A 1 -4.08 -1.89 -29.69
N GLY A 2 -3.59 -2.91 -28.96
CA GLY A 2 -4.39 -3.71 -28.05
C GLY A 2 -4.56 -3.00 -26.71
N VAL A 3 -5.79 -2.91 -26.18
CA VAL A 3 -6.07 -2.28 -24.91
C VAL A 3 -6.76 -3.24 -23.95
N ALA A 4 -6.42 -3.15 -22.65
CA ALA A 4 -7.12 -3.82 -21.56
C ALA A 4 -7.98 -2.82 -20.79
N ILE A 5 -9.21 -3.16 -20.49
CA ILE A 5 -10.10 -2.34 -19.66
C ILE A 5 -10.11 -2.86 -18.25
N TYR A 6 -9.97 -1.94 -17.27
CA TYR A 6 -10.13 -2.24 -15.85
C TYR A 6 -11.26 -1.43 -15.24
N THR A 7 -12.20 -2.15 -14.60
CA THR A 7 -13.33 -1.55 -13.88
C THR A 7 -13.37 -1.98 -12.42
N ARG A 8 -13.86 -1.09 -11.55
CA ARG A 8 -14.07 -1.40 -10.12
C ARG A 8 -15.25 -0.64 -9.55
N VAL A 9 -16.09 -1.34 -8.80
CA VAL A 9 -17.17 -0.75 -8.00
C VAL A 9 -17.14 -1.28 -6.56
N SER A 10 -17.42 -0.42 -5.58
CA SER A 10 -17.39 -0.77 -4.15
C SER A 10 -18.74 -1.22 -3.60
N THR A 11 -19.86 -0.83 -4.20
CA THR A 11 -21.24 -1.17 -3.79
C THR A 11 -22.24 -0.93 -4.92
N GLY A 12 -23.29 -1.70 -4.91
CA GLY A 12 -24.29 -1.97 -5.95
C GLY A 12 -25.18 -0.84 -6.52
N SER A 13 -24.75 0.40 -6.59
CA SER A 13 -25.53 1.45 -7.25
C SER A 13 -24.94 1.98 -8.57
N GLN A 14 -23.68 1.65 -8.86
CA GLN A 14 -23.08 1.89 -10.18
C GLN A 14 -22.58 0.55 -10.70
N THR A 15 -23.21 0.07 -11.76
CA THR A 15 -22.77 -1.16 -12.40
C THR A 15 -21.44 -0.93 -13.12
N THR A 16 -20.52 -1.88 -12.98
CA THR A 16 -19.29 -1.96 -13.79
C THR A 16 -19.61 -1.87 -15.28
N GLU A 17 -20.79 -2.35 -15.68
CA GLU A 17 -21.30 -2.31 -17.06
C GLU A 17 -21.35 -0.91 -17.66
N ASN A 18 -21.77 0.12 -16.91
CA ASN A 18 -21.78 1.49 -17.44
C ASN A 18 -20.39 2.02 -17.70
N GLN A 19 -19.44 1.75 -16.76
CA GLN A 19 -18.04 2.14 -16.93
C GLN A 19 -17.41 1.40 -18.11
N LEU A 20 -17.69 0.11 -18.23
CA LEU A 20 -17.19 -0.73 -19.32
C LEU A 20 -17.67 -0.21 -20.68
N ARG A 21 -18.98 -0.06 -20.85
CA ARG A 21 -19.60 0.43 -22.10
C ARG A 21 -19.05 1.78 -22.54
N GLU A 22 -18.83 2.69 -21.60
CA GLU A 22 -18.29 4.01 -21.95
C GLU A 22 -16.82 3.93 -22.34
N LEU A 23 -16.02 3.09 -21.66
CA LEU A 23 -14.62 2.85 -22.04
C LEU A 23 -14.50 2.14 -23.38
N GLU A 24 -15.38 1.19 -23.70
CA GLU A 24 -15.49 0.55 -25.03
C GLU A 24 -15.80 1.56 -26.11
N THR A 25 -16.77 2.45 -25.88
CA THR A 25 -17.11 3.54 -26.82
C THR A 25 -15.91 4.45 -27.08
N VAL A 26 -15.10 4.75 -26.04
CA VAL A 26 -13.87 5.52 -26.19
C VAL A 26 -12.83 4.74 -27.00
N ALA A 27 -12.66 3.44 -26.72
CA ALA A 27 -11.73 2.60 -27.46
C ALA A 27 -12.07 2.56 -28.94
N GLU A 28 -13.35 2.37 -29.29
CA GLU A 28 -13.84 2.41 -30.67
C GLU A 28 -13.54 3.74 -31.38
N ARG A 29 -13.83 4.87 -30.71
CA ARG A 29 -13.55 6.22 -31.28
C ARG A 29 -12.07 6.45 -31.57
N HIS A 30 -11.19 5.86 -30.79
CA HIS A 30 -9.73 5.95 -30.98
C HIS A 30 -9.16 4.84 -31.87
N GLY A 31 -9.99 3.90 -32.36
CA GLY A 31 -9.53 2.75 -33.14
C GLY A 31 -8.68 1.77 -32.32
N TRP A 32 -8.89 1.69 -31.02
CA TRP A 32 -8.22 0.74 -30.13
C TRP A 32 -9.00 -0.56 -30.07
N GLN A 33 -8.31 -1.69 -30.07
CA GLN A 33 -8.91 -3.01 -29.97
C GLN A 33 -8.91 -3.45 -28.51
N VAL A 34 -10.08 -3.64 -27.91
CA VAL A 34 -10.20 -4.24 -26.56
C VAL A 34 -9.84 -5.72 -26.66
N VAL A 35 -8.78 -6.13 -25.98
CA VAL A 35 -8.25 -7.51 -25.98
C VAL A 35 -8.43 -8.23 -24.66
N ALA A 36 -8.68 -7.50 -23.57
CA ALA A 36 -8.93 -8.07 -22.25
C ALA A 36 -9.74 -7.11 -21.38
N GLU A 37 -10.51 -7.71 -20.45
CA GLU A 37 -11.31 -6.99 -19.44
C GLU A 37 -11.03 -7.57 -18.06
N PHE A 38 -10.86 -6.69 -17.09
CA PHE A 38 -10.60 -7.05 -15.70
C PHE A 38 -11.55 -6.27 -14.78
N THR A 39 -12.19 -6.97 -13.87
CA THR A 39 -13.23 -6.37 -13.02
C THR A 39 -13.03 -6.77 -11.56
N ASP A 40 -13.18 -5.79 -10.66
CA ASP A 40 -13.28 -5.99 -9.21
C ASP A 40 -14.62 -5.46 -8.71
N GLU A 41 -15.57 -6.35 -8.39
CA GLU A 41 -16.89 -6.00 -7.88
C GLU A 41 -16.97 -6.15 -6.36
N GLY A 42 -17.72 -5.24 -5.71
CA GLY A 42 -17.91 -5.27 -4.26
C GLY A 42 -16.64 -5.01 -3.46
N ILE A 43 -15.57 -4.55 -4.11
CA ILE A 43 -14.28 -4.35 -3.47
C ILE A 43 -14.02 -2.86 -3.26
N SER A 44 -13.92 -2.45 -1.98
CA SER A 44 -13.55 -1.08 -1.63
C SER A 44 -12.13 -0.74 -2.10
N GLY A 45 -11.94 0.48 -2.63
CA GLY A 45 -10.61 1.00 -2.98
C GLY A 45 -9.63 1.06 -1.80
N ALA A 46 -10.13 1.01 -0.55
CA ALA A 46 -9.28 0.94 0.65
C ALA A 46 -8.58 -0.42 0.83
N LYS A 47 -9.04 -1.48 0.15
CA LYS A 47 -8.39 -2.78 0.19
C LYS A 47 -7.10 -2.77 -0.63
N GLY A 48 -6.05 -3.39 -0.10
CA GLY A 48 -4.76 -3.54 -0.80
C GLY A 48 -4.89 -4.36 -2.09
N ARG A 49 -3.84 -4.35 -2.90
CA ARG A 49 -3.75 -5.11 -4.16
C ARG A 49 -4.07 -6.60 -3.96
N ASP A 50 -3.59 -7.20 -2.86
CA ASP A 50 -3.80 -8.63 -2.54
C ASP A 50 -5.27 -9.04 -2.44
N GLN A 51 -6.17 -8.08 -2.24
CA GLN A 51 -7.61 -8.29 -2.15
C GLN A 51 -8.37 -7.84 -3.41
N ARG A 52 -7.67 -7.60 -4.50
CA ARG A 52 -8.18 -7.13 -5.79
C ARG A 52 -7.76 -8.09 -6.91
N PRO A 53 -8.44 -9.22 -7.07
CA PRO A 53 -8.07 -10.25 -8.06
C PRO A 53 -8.06 -9.73 -9.50
N GLY A 54 -9.02 -8.86 -9.87
CA GLY A 54 -9.04 -8.23 -11.19
C GLY A 54 -7.81 -7.36 -11.45
N LEU A 55 -7.41 -6.54 -10.47
CA LEU A 55 -6.18 -5.74 -10.60
C LEU A 55 -4.93 -6.62 -10.66
N ASN A 56 -4.87 -7.70 -9.88
CA ASN A 56 -3.74 -8.62 -9.92
C ASN A 56 -3.60 -9.25 -11.31
N SER A 57 -4.70 -9.77 -11.88
CA SER A 57 -4.72 -10.36 -13.21
C SER A 57 -4.35 -9.35 -14.30
N LEU A 58 -4.83 -8.09 -14.19
CA LEU A 58 -4.40 -7.00 -15.06
C LEU A 58 -2.88 -6.82 -15.02
N MET A 59 -2.30 -6.75 -13.80
CA MET A 59 -0.86 -6.52 -13.66
C MET A 59 -0.01 -7.71 -14.11
N GLU A 60 -0.53 -8.94 -14.02
CA GLU A 60 0.09 -10.11 -14.65
C GLU A 60 0.12 -9.97 -16.17
N GLY A 61 -0.99 -9.52 -16.79
CA GLY A 61 -1.03 -9.22 -18.23
C GLY A 61 -0.04 -8.11 -18.62
N VAL A 62 0.10 -7.06 -17.81
CA VAL A 62 1.12 -6.02 -17.97
C VAL A 62 2.54 -6.63 -17.96
N MET A 63 2.81 -7.54 -17.01
CA MET A 63 4.12 -8.18 -16.94
C MET A 63 4.45 -9.02 -18.17
N ARG A 64 3.45 -9.68 -18.76
CA ARG A 64 3.58 -10.47 -20.00
C ARG A 64 3.53 -9.61 -21.28
N ARG A 65 3.10 -8.34 -21.17
CA ARG A 65 2.83 -7.43 -22.30
C ARG A 65 1.73 -7.96 -23.24
N ASP A 66 0.66 -8.46 -22.66
CA ASP A 66 -0.48 -8.98 -23.39
C ASP A 66 -1.27 -7.88 -24.14
N PHE A 67 -1.03 -6.61 -23.80
CA PHE A 67 -1.67 -5.42 -24.38
C PHE A 67 -0.74 -4.19 -24.27
N ASP A 68 -1.02 -3.18 -25.12
CA ASP A 68 -0.21 -1.97 -25.24
C ASP A 68 -0.64 -0.85 -24.28
N LYS A 69 -1.91 -0.87 -23.86
CA LYS A 69 -2.51 0.20 -23.03
C LYS A 69 -3.52 -0.38 -22.04
N VAL A 70 -3.56 0.20 -20.86
CA VAL A 70 -4.61 -0.02 -19.85
C VAL A 70 -5.57 1.16 -19.89
N MET A 71 -6.88 0.88 -19.89
CA MET A 71 -7.94 1.87 -19.75
C MET A 71 -8.62 1.69 -18.40
N ALA A 72 -8.83 2.78 -17.67
CA ALA A 72 -9.61 2.77 -16.45
C ALA A 72 -10.52 4.00 -16.37
N TRP A 73 -11.61 3.86 -15.61
CA TRP A 73 -12.60 4.95 -15.45
C TRP A 73 -11.98 6.19 -14.81
N SER A 74 -11.26 6.00 -13.71
CA SER A 74 -10.67 7.10 -12.92
C SER A 74 -9.52 6.61 -12.06
N VAL A 75 -8.75 7.57 -11.54
CA VAL A 75 -7.59 7.36 -10.66
C VAL A 75 -7.91 6.44 -9.47
N ASP A 76 -9.06 6.68 -8.81
CA ASP A 76 -9.49 5.95 -7.62
C ASP A 76 -9.88 4.48 -7.91
N ARG A 77 -10.01 4.11 -9.19
CA ARG A 77 -10.19 2.71 -9.58
C ARG A 77 -8.88 1.93 -9.49
N LEU A 78 -7.77 2.54 -9.87
CA LEU A 78 -6.44 1.90 -9.87
C LEU A 78 -5.75 1.96 -8.50
N GLY A 79 -5.76 3.11 -7.83
CA GLY A 79 -5.08 3.32 -6.55
C GLY A 79 -6.02 3.80 -5.45
N ARG A 80 -5.71 3.48 -4.19
CA ARG A 80 -6.38 4.02 -2.99
C ARG A 80 -5.72 5.33 -2.51
N SER A 81 -4.54 5.59 -2.99
CA SER A 81 -3.73 6.77 -2.68
C SER A 81 -2.94 7.18 -3.91
N LEU A 82 -2.46 8.41 -3.94
CA LEU A 82 -1.56 8.87 -4.99
C LEU A 82 -0.31 7.96 -5.09
N SER A 83 0.22 7.51 -3.96
CA SER A 83 1.36 6.60 -3.92
C SER A 83 1.08 5.24 -4.58
N ASP A 84 -0.11 4.65 -4.35
CA ASP A 84 -0.49 3.40 -4.99
C ASP A 84 -0.67 3.57 -6.51
N LEU A 85 -1.31 4.68 -6.91
CA LEU A 85 -1.46 5.01 -8.34
C LEU A 85 -0.10 5.14 -9.02
N LEU A 86 0.82 5.86 -8.42
CA LEU A 86 2.17 6.04 -8.97
C LEU A 86 2.95 4.73 -9.05
N SER A 87 2.74 3.82 -8.09
CA SER A 87 3.32 2.47 -8.16
C SER A 87 2.80 1.72 -9.38
N VAL A 88 1.48 1.65 -9.57
CA VAL A 88 0.86 1.01 -10.74
C VAL A 88 1.35 1.65 -12.04
N MET A 89 1.34 2.98 -12.13
CA MET A 89 1.80 3.70 -13.31
C MET A 89 3.30 3.49 -13.58
N GLY A 90 4.11 3.38 -12.53
CA GLY A 90 5.54 3.05 -12.63
C GLY A 90 5.76 1.64 -13.23
N GLU A 91 4.99 0.66 -12.78
CA GLU A 91 5.01 -0.71 -13.31
C GLU A 91 4.59 -0.75 -14.79
N LEU A 92 3.51 -0.04 -15.15
CA LEU A 92 3.05 0.11 -16.55
C LEU A 92 4.16 0.70 -17.42
N LYS A 93 4.73 1.84 -16.99
CA LYS A 93 5.80 2.53 -17.73
C LYS A 93 7.04 1.65 -17.90
N ALA A 94 7.45 0.92 -16.84
CA ALA A 94 8.60 0.01 -16.90
C ALA A 94 8.42 -1.12 -17.93
N LYS A 95 7.17 -1.48 -18.21
CA LYS A 95 6.81 -2.48 -19.23
C LYS A 95 6.46 -1.88 -20.58
N GLY A 96 6.47 -0.56 -20.72
CA GLY A 96 6.10 0.13 -21.96
C GLY A 96 4.60 0.03 -22.29
N VAL A 97 3.76 -0.12 -21.24
CA VAL A 97 2.30 -0.12 -21.35
C VAL A 97 1.79 1.26 -20.99
N ASP A 98 0.99 1.86 -21.86
CA ASP A 98 0.39 3.18 -21.61
C ASP A 98 -0.85 3.09 -20.71
N LEU A 99 -1.27 4.23 -20.15
CA LEU A 99 -2.47 4.36 -19.34
C LEU A 99 -3.40 5.42 -19.89
N TYR A 100 -4.69 5.09 -19.98
CA TYR A 100 -5.77 6.03 -20.25
C TYR A 100 -6.74 6.09 -19.07
N LEU A 101 -6.96 7.29 -18.52
CA LEU A 101 -7.92 7.56 -17.46
C LEU A 101 -9.04 8.43 -18.02
N HIS A 102 -10.27 7.87 -18.06
CA HIS A 102 -11.40 8.49 -18.75
C HIS A 102 -11.81 9.81 -18.09
N GLN A 103 -12.12 9.82 -16.79
CA GLN A 103 -12.58 11.02 -16.10
C GLN A 103 -11.55 12.17 -16.09
N GLN A 104 -10.26 11.85 -16.08
CA GLN A 104 -9.19 12.83 -16.08
C GLN A 104 -8.75 13.22 -17.51
N SER A 105 -9.31 12.57 -18.54
CA SER A 105 -8.86 12.71 -19.93
C SER A 105 -7.35 12.61 -20.06
N LEU A 106 -6.73 11.73 -19.26
CA LEU A 106 -5.29 11.55 -19.21
C LEU A 106 -4.90 10.34 -20.05
N ASP A 107 -4.05 10.57 -21.04
CA ASP A 107 -3.45 9.52 -21.88
C ASP A 107 -1.92 9.64 -21.83
N THR A 108 -1.27 8.65 -21.20
CA THR A 108 0.19 8.66 -21.06
C THR A 108 0.94 8.40 -22.38
N SER A 109 0.26 8.01 -23.45
CA SER A 109 0.90 7.94 -24.78
C SER A 109 1.16 9.32 -25.38
N THR A 110 0.46 10.36 -24.90
CA THR A 110 0.62 11.74 -25.34
C THR A 110 1.72 12.49 -24.58
N PRO A 111 2.38 13.49 -25.19
CA PRO A 111 3.35 14.34 -24.48
C PRO A 111 2.76 15.02 -23.24
N ALA A 112 1.53 15.52 -23.34
CA ALA A 112 0.82 16.18 -22.23
C ALA A 112 0.54 15.21 -21.09
N GLY A 113 0.06 14.00 -21.38
CA GLY A 113 -0.18 12.96 -20.38
C GLY A 113 1.12 12.48 -19.71
N LYS A 114 2.21 12.36 -20.47
CA LYS A 114 3.54 12.06 -19.90
C LYS A 114 4.01 13.15 -18.93
N ALA A 115 3.87 14.43 -19.32
CA ALA A 115 4.23 15.55 -18.45
C ALA A 115 3.37 15.57 -17.18
N MET A 116 2.06 15.38 -17.30
CA MET A 116 1.15 15.30 -16.15
C MET A 116 1.50 14.15 -15.20
N PHE A 117 1.86 12.98 -15.74
CA PHE A 117 2.35 11.87 -14.93
C PHE A 117 3.61 12.22 -14.15
N GLN A 118 4.58 12.88 -14.79
CA GLN A 118 5.81 13.31 -14.11
C GLN A 118 5.51 14.31 -12.98
N MET A 119 4.60 15.26 -13.20
CA MET A 119 4.15 16.20 -12.18
C MET A 119 3.50 15.50 -10.98
N LEU A 120 2.63 14.51 -11.21
CA LEU A 120 2.03 13.71 -10.14
C LEU A 120 3.11 12.98 -9.31
N GLY A 121 4.17 12.49 -9.95
CA GLY A 121 5.33 11.91 -9.26
C GLY A 121 6.00 12.89 -8.30
N VAL A 122 6.30 14.09 -8.78
CA VAL A 122 6.90 15.18 -7.96
C VAL A 122 5.99 15.56 -6.79
N PHE A 123 4.69 15.72 -7.02
CA PHE A 123 3.73 16.01 -5.95
C PHE A 123 3.67 14.92 -4.89
N SER A 124 3.77 13.65 -5.27
CA SER A 124 3.78 12.55 -4.30
C SER A 124 5.04 12.52 -3.43
N GLU A 125 6.18 12.83 -4.01
CA GLU A 125 7.43 12.97 -3.25
C GLU A 125 7.33 14.12 -2.25
N PHE A 126 6.84 15.26 -2.70
CA PHE A 126 6.61 16.44 -1.85
C PHE A 126 5.63 16.13 -0.70
N GLU A 127 4.52 15.45 -0.97
CA GLU A 127 3.57 15.02 0.08
C GLU A 127 4.26 14.13 1.13
N ARG A 128 5.07 13.15 0.69
CA ARG A 128 5.82 12.28 1.60
C ARG A 128 6.82 13.05 2.46
N GLU A 129 7.49 14.06 1.90
CA GLU A 129 8.43 14.90 2.64
C GLU A 129 7.71 15.73 3.70
N ILE A 130 6.59 16.36 3.37
CA ILE A 130 5.75 17.10 4.34
C ILE A 130 5.28 16.19 5.48
N ILE A 131 4.82 14.97 5.16
CA ILE A 131 4.40 14.00 6.18
C ILE A 131 5.58 13.63 7.08
N ARG A 132 6.74 13.34 6.51
CA ARG A 132 7.97 13.00 7.24
C ARG A 132 8.41 14.15 8.17
N GLU A 133 8.39 15.37 7.66
CA GLU A 133 8.73 16.56 8.45
C GLU A 133 7.75 16.75 9.62
N ARG A 134 6.45 16.61 9.38
CA ARG A 134 5.42 16.70 10.42
C ARG A 134 5.60 15.63 11.50
N VAL A 135 5.88 14.39 11.09
CA VAL A 135 6.17 13.29 12.03
C VAL A 135 7.43 13.58 12.84
N ASN A 136 8.52 14.01 12.22
CA ASN A 136 9.78 14.33 12.89
C ASN A 136 9.61 15.48 13.89
N SER A 137 8.89 16.53 13.50
CA SER A 137 8.56 17.65 14.38
C SER A 137 7.70 17.21 15.57
N GLY A 138 6.73 16.32 15.33
CA GLY A 138 5.94 15.70 16.41
C GLY A 138 6.76 14.86 17.38
N LEU A 139 7.70 14.05 16.86
CA LEU A 139 8.63 13.25 17.66
C LEU A 139 9.59 14.12 18.45
N ALA A 140 10.12 15.19 17.87
CA ALA A 140 10.99 16.15 18.54
C ALA A 140 10.25 16.82 19.71
N ARG A 141 9.02 17.27 19.50
CA ARG A 141 8.16 17.85 20.55
C ARG A 141 7.88 16.84 21.66
N ALA A 142 7.55 15.59 21.32
CA ALA A 142 7.31 14.55 22.33
C ALA A 142 8.56 14.24 23.16
N LYS A 143 9.75 14.22 22.54
CA LYS A 143 11.05 14.09 23.25
C LYS A 143 11.31 15.26 24.17
N ALA A 144 11.08 16.50 23.72
CA ALA A 144 11.23 17.71 24.55
C ALA A 144 10.28 17.72 25.75
N GLN A 145 9.09 17.10 25.63
CA GLN A 145 8.15 16.89 26.72
C GLN A 145 8.52 15.69 27.62
N GLY A 146 9.67 15.07 27.45
CA GLY A 146 10.10 13.92 28.27
C GLY A 146 9.37 12.61 27.96
N LYS A 147 8.57 12.54 26.92
CA LYS A 147 7.86 11.30 26.54
C LYS A 147 8.88 10.27 26.01
N LYS A 148 8.87 9.08 26.60
CA LYS A 148 9.67 7.96 26.12
C LYS A 148 9.01 7.41 24.85
N LEU A 149 9.72 7.54 23.73
CA LEU A 149 9.28 7.04 22.42
C LEU A 149 9.72 5.57 22.26
N GLY A 150 8.99 4.86 21.40
CA GLY A 150 9.26 3.47 21.06
C GLY A 150 8.30 2.49 21.75
N ARG A 151 8.59 1.21 21.58
CA ARG A 151 7.74 0.14 22.14
C ARG A 151 7.80 0.21 23.68
N PRO A 152 6.65 0.26 24.39
CA PRO A 152 6.64 0.24 25.85
C PRO A 152 7.44 -0.95 26.40
N ARG A 153 8.30 -0.69 27.37
CA ARG A 153 9.03 -1.78 28.02
C ARG A 153 8.03 -2.70 28.72
N ARG A 154 8.12 -3.99 28.47
CA ARG A 154 7.31 -4.99 29.17
C ARG A 154 7.81 -5.30 30.61
N ASP A 155 8.85 -4.59 31.05
CA ASP A 155 9.49 -4.75 32.35
C ASP A 155 8.67 -4.00 33.41
N THR A 156 7.50 -4.53 33.76
CA THR A 156 6.72 -3.98 34.91
C THR A 156 7.36 -4.39 36.22
N PRO A 157 7.28 -3.58 37.29
CA PRO A 157 7.82 -3.94 38.62
C PRO A 157 7.38 -5.32 39.08
N LYS A 158 6.12 -5.72 38.83
CA LYS A 158 5.59 -7.05 39.13
C LYS A 158 6.34 -8.16 38.40
N ARG A 159 6.66 -7.96 37.09
CA ARG A 159 7.43 -8.95 36.32
C ARG A 159 8.88 -9.07 36.76
N LEU A 160 9.52 -7.94 37.07
CA LEU A 160 10.89 -7.93 37.63
C LEU A 160 10.97 -8.73 38.92
N ALA A 161 10.01 -8.49 39.84
CA ALA A 161 9.92 -9.24 41.10
C ALA A 161 9.66 -10.74 40.86
N ALA A 162 8.77 -11.10 39.91
CA ALA A 162 8.50 -12.48 39.59
C ALA A 162 9.73 -13.22 39.03
N ILE A 163 10.50 -12.57 38.10
CA ILE A 163 11.75 -13.14 37.59
C ILE A 163 12.74 -13.40 38.69
N ARG A 164 12.98 -12.41 39.59
CA ARG A 164 13.92 -12.53 40.70
C ARG A 164 13.47 -13.61 41.68
N LYS A 165 12.17 -13.71 42.00
CA LYS A 165 11.60 -14.72 42.88
C LYS A 165 11.82 -16.14 42.31
N LEU A 166 11.50 -16.35 41.06
CA LEU A 166 11.68 -17.66 40.41
C LEU A 166 13.18 -18.03 40.32
N ARG A 167 14.06 -17.07 40.09
CA ARG A 167 15.51 -17.30 40.12
C ARG A 167 16.02 -17.72 41.49
N LYS A 168 15.57 -17.08 42.59
CA LYS A 168 15.90 -17.47 43.94
C LYS A 168 15.43 -18.89 44.31
N GLN A 169 14.39 -19.39 43.62
CA GLN A 169 13.92 -20.78 43.73
C GLN A 169 14.73 -21.78 42.92
N GLY A 170 15.86 -21.38 42.33
CA GLY A 170 16.73 -22.26 41.55
C GLY A 170 16.25 -22.54 40.11
N ILE A 171 15.17 -21.88 39.65
CA ILE A 171 14.60 -22.14 38.36
C ILE A 171 15.52 -21.56 37.26
N GLY A 172 15.80 -22.37 36.21
CA GLY A 172 16.65 -21.99 35.08
C GLY A 172 16.00 -20.93 34.20
N ILE A 173 16.83 -20.11 33.53
CA ILE A 173 16.40 -18.94 32.72
C ILE A 173 15.36 -19.31 31.68
N ASN A 174 15.52 -20.43 30.95
CA ASN A 174 14.59 -20.90 29.94
C ASN A 174 13.20 -21.25 30.53
N LYS A 175 13.18 -21.91 31.70
CA LYS A 175 11.95 -22.24 32.39
C LYS A 175 11.24 -21.00 32.93
N ILE A 176 11.99 -19.97 33.40
CA ILE A 176 11.44 -18.67 33.82
C ILE A 176 10.81 -17.96 32.61
N ALA A 177 11.49 -17.93 31.47
CA ALA A 177 11.01 -17.32 30.25
C ALA A 177 9.69 -17.95 29.80
N SER A 178 9.61 -19.30 29.77
CA SER A 178 8.41 -20.04 29.44
C SER A 178 7.26 -19.79 30.44
N LYS A 179 7.51 -19.87 31.75
CA LYS A 179 6.51 -19.64 32.80
C LYS A 179 5.88 -18.25 32.76
N LEU A 180 6.65 -17.24 32.39
CA LEU A 180 6.18 -15.83 32.36
C LEU A 180 5.79 -15.39 30.96
N SER A 181 5.83 -16.27 29.95
CA SER A 181 5.56 -15.97 28.53
C SER A 181 6.34 -14.73 28.03
N ILE A 182 7.66 -14.72 28.30
CA ILE A 182 8.58 -13.63 27.92
C ILE A 182 9.81 -14.22 27.22
N GLY A 183 10.52 -13.37 26.45
CA GLY A 183 11.75 -13.79 25.79
C GLY A 183 12.89 -14.09 26.81
N VAL A 184 13.72 -15.09 26.51
CA VAL A 184 14.91 -15.45 27.32
C VAL A 184 15.83 -14.24 27.52
N SER A 185 16.02 -13.40 26.49
CA SER A 185 16.82 -12.18 26.55
C SER A 185 16.30 -11.15 27.58
N VAL A 186 14.99 -11.12 27.83
CA VAL A 186 14.40 -10.26 28.87
C VAL A 186 14.82 -10.77 30.25
N VAL A 187 14.73 -12.09 30.47
CA VAL A 187 15.12 -12.70 31.75
C VAL A 187 16.62 -12.48 32.02
N GLN A 188 17.46 -12.71 31.01
CA GLN A 188 18.91 -12.49 31.11
C GLN A 188 19.24 -11.04 31.49
N ARG A 189 18.67 -10.07 30.75
CA ARG A 189 18.88 -8.64 31.01
C ARG A 189 18.47 -8.26 32.45
N VAL A 190 17.34 -8.77 32.95
CA VAL A 190 16.86 -8.46 34.31
C VAL A 190 17.80 -9.07 35.35
N LEU A 191 18.37 -10.21 35.12
CA LEU A 191 19.30 -10.87 36.04
C LEU A 191 20.71 -10.31 35.97
N SER A 192 21.14 -9.76 34.81
CA SER A 192 22.43 -9.07 34.64
C SER A 192 22.40 -7.61 35.13
N SER A 193 21.21 -6.99 35.17
CA SER A 193 21.01 -5.64 35.75
C SER A 193 20.86 -5.74 37.27
N ASN A 194 21.90 -6.18 37.98
CA ASN A 194 21.91 -6.15 39.43
C ASN A 194 22.36 -4.77 39.88
N PRO A 195 21.68 -4.11 40.87
CA PRO A 195 22.25 -2.98 41.58
C PRO A 195 23.37 -3.41 42.49
#